data_ed1e3d4143450e49b45c04b660fad308
#
_entry.id   ed1e3d4143450e49b45c04b660fad308
#
_cell.length_a   1.000
_cell.length_b   1.000
_cell.length_c   1.000
_cell.angle_alpha   90.00
_cell.angle_beta   90.00
_cell.angle_gamma   90.00
#
_symmetry.space_group_name_H-M   'P 1'
#
loop_
_entity.id
_entity.type
_entity.pdbx_description
1 polymer ?
#
loop_
_entity_poly.entity_id
_entity_poly.type
_entity_poly.pdbx_seq_one_letter_code
_entity_poly.pdbx_strand_id
1 'polypeptide(L)' 'MKILLDENVDVRFKKHFEDTQHEVFTVRDMNWNGLQNGVLLKLLQENNFDCWIVVDKNIPYQQNLLNLSFLVIVLD' A
#
# COMPACT_ATOMS: atom_id res chain seq x y z
N MET A 1 -3.86 9.36 -8.03
CA MET A 1 -3.09 8.92 -6.84
C MET A 1 -2.27 7.69 -7.18
N LYS A 2 -1.13 7.56 -6.57
CA LYS A 2 -0.27 6.38 -6.70
C LYS A 2 -0.54 5.47 -5.51
N ILE A 3 -1.06 4.28 -5.79
CA ILE A 3 -1.61 3.37 -4.77
C ILE A 3 -0.86 2.06 -4.78
N LEU A 4 -0.48 1.57 -3.60
CA LEU A 4 0.10 0.23 -3.45
C LEU A 4 -0.92 -0.70 -2.80
N LEU A 5 -1.14 -1.86 -3.40
CA LEU A 5 -1.92 -2.94 -2.80
C LEU A 5 -0.96 -3.91 -2.11
N ASP A 6 -1.21 -4.17 -0.82
CA ASP A 6 -0.41 -5.13 -0.07
C ASP A 6 -0.56 -6.54 -0.67
N GLU A 7 0.41 -7.41 -0.38
CA GLU A 7 0.43 -8.75 -0.97
C GLU A 7 -0.76 -9.62 -0.58
N ASN A 8 -1.43 -9.30 0.53
CA ASN A 8 -2.63 -10.02 0.98
C ASN A 8 -3.92 -9.47 0.38
N VAL A 9 -3.86 -8.39 -0.38
CA VAL A 9 -5.01 -7.85 -1.08
C VAL A 9 -5.15 -8.58 -2.41
N ASP A 10 -6.37 -9.02 -2.73
CA ASP A 10 -6.63 -9.72 -3.99
C ASP A 10 -6.28 -8.81 -5.16
N VAL A 11 -5.45 -9.30 -6.09
CA VAL A 11 -5.02 -8.52 -7.25
C VAL A 11 -6.18 -8.05 -8.12
N ARG A 12 -7.34 -8.73 -8.05
CA ARG A 12 -8.53 -8.33 -8.77
C ARG A 12 -9.07 -6.98 -8.29
N PHE A 13 -8.68 -6.55 -7.10
CA PHE A 13 -9.03 -5.24 -6.57
C PHE A 13 -8.54 -4.12 -7.50
N LYS A 14 -7.48 -4.37 -8.21
CA LYS A 14 -6.90 -3.43 -9.17
C LYS A 14 -7.93 -2.98 -10.22
N LYS A 15 -8.87 -3.86 -10.56
CA LYS A 15 -9.90 -3.58 -11.57
C LYS A 15 -10.81 -2.43 -11.17
N HIS A 16 -10.97 -2.17 -9.90
CA HIS A 16 -11.82 -1.08 -9.43
C HIS A 16 -11.27 0.29 -9.83
N PHE A 17 -10.01 0.35 -10.25
CA PHE A 17 -9.35 1.60 -10.60
C PHE A 17 -9.07 1.73 -12.10
N GLU A 18 -9.50 0.77 -12.93
CA GLU A 18 -9.14 0.76 -14.36
C GLU A 18 -9.63 1.98 -15.11
N ASP A 19 -10.81 2.50 -14.75
CA ASP A 19 -11.40 3.65 -15.42
C ASP A 19 -11.08 4.97 -14.73
N THR A 20 -10.09 4.96 -13.84
CA THR A 20 -9.71 6.13 -13.06
C THR A 20 -8.33 6.61 -13.51
N GLN A 21 -7.94 7.80 -13.02
CA GLN A 21 -6.59 8.32 -13.24
C GLN A 21 -5.59 7.80 -12.21
N HIS A 22 -6.01 6.91 -11.32
CA HIS A 22 -5.14 6.37 -10.29
C HIS A 22 -4.20 5.32 -10.84
N GLU A 23 -2.95 5.37 -10.41
CA GLU A 23 -1.95 4.36 -10.73
C GLU A 23 -1.92 3.34 -9.59
N VAL A 24 -2.22 2.08 -9.89
CA VAL A 24 -2.29 1.03 -8.88
C VAL A 24 -1.21 -0.01 -9.13
N PHE A 25 -0.40 -0.24 -8.12
CA PHE A 25 0.69 -1.23 -8.15
C PHE A 25 0.45 -2.26 -7.06
N THR A 26 0.86 -3.50 -7.32
CA THR A 26 0.91 -4.52 -6.27
C THR A 26 2.33 -4.59 -5.71
N VAL A 27 2.47 -5.22 -4.55
CA VAL A 27 3.80 -5.49 -3.99
C VAL A 27 4.63 -6.32 -4.96
N ARG A 28 3.97 -7.24 -5.67
CA ARG A 28 4.65 -8.05 -6.70
C ARG A 28 5.12 -7.19 -7.87
N ASP A 29 4.31 -6.24 -8.33
CA ASP A 29 4.69 -5.34 -9.42
C ASP A 29 5.98 -4.58 -9.10
N MET A 30 6.15 -4.22 -7.84
CA MET A 30 7.31 -3.47 -7.38
C MET A 30 8.49 -4.37 -6.98
N ASN A 31 8.30 -5.69 -7.01
CA ASN A 31 9.29 -6.66 -6.57
C ASN A 31 9.64 -6.49 -5.09
N TRP A 32 8.64 -6.18 -4.28
CA TRP A 32 8.79 -5.96 -2.83
C TRP A 32 8.21 -7.08 -1.98
N ASN A 33 8.01 -8.27 -2.59
CA ASN A 33 7.45 -9.43 -1.88
C ASN A 33 8.34 -9.82 -0.71
N GLY A 34 7.72 -10.16 0.41
CA GLY A 34 8.43 -10.67 1.59
C GLY A 34 9.11 -9.62 2.44
N LEU A 35 9.00 -8.33 2.09
CA LEU A 35 9.58 -7.27 2.90
C LEU A 35 8.72 -7.01 4.14
N GLN A 36 9.38 -6.64 5.24
CA GLN A 36 8.69 -6.28 6.47
C GLN A 36 7.97 -4.94 6.31
N ASN A 37 6.94 -4.74 7.13
CA ASN A 37 6.11 -3.54 7.03
C ASN A 37 6.90 -2.24 7.21
N GLY A 38 7.89 -2.22 8.11
CA GLY A 38 8.71 -1.03 8.30
C GLY A 38 9.49 -0.65 7.05
N VAL A 39 10.00 -1.65 6.33
CA VAL A 39 10.72 -1.43 5.08
C VAL A 39 9.76 -0.94 4.00
N LEU A 40 8.56 -1.56 3.93
CA LEU A 40 7.55 -1.13 2.95
C LEU A 40 7.12 0.32 3.16
N LEU A 41 6.92 0.73 4.42
CA LEU A 41 6.55 2.11 4.72
C LEU A 41 7.60 3.09 4.22
N LYS A 42 8.87 2.76 4.42
CA LYS A 42 9.97 3.59 3.97
C LYS A 42 10.01 3.70 2.44
N LEU A 43 9.83 2.56 1.76
CA LEU A 43 9.83 2.52 0.30
C LEU A 43 8.66 3.30 -0.27
N LEU A 44 7.49 3.24 0.37
CA LEU A 44 6.33 4.00 -0.05
C LEU A 44 6.59 5.49 0.00
N GLN A 45 7.24 5.96 1.06
CA GLN A 45 7.60 7.37 1.18
C GLN A 45 8.65 7.77 0.13
N GLU A 46 9.67 6.95 -0.06
CA GLU A 46 10.77 7.23 -0.99
C GLU A 46 10.29 7.24 -2.45
N ASN A 47 9.26 6.47 -2.76
CA ASN A 47 8.73 6.35 -4.11
C ASN A 47 7.47 7.18 -4.33
N ASN A 48 7.14 8.06 -3.40
CA ASN A 48 6.04 9.03 -3.53
C ASN A 48 4.67 8.40 -3.72
N PHE A 49 4.42 7.28 -3.03
CA PHE A 49 3.08 6.69 -3.01
C PHE A 49 2.13 7.57 -2.19
N ASP A 50 0.88 7.63 -2.62
CA ASP A 50 -0.15 8.42 -1.95
C ASP A 50 -1.00 7.58 -1.00
N CYS A 51 -1.07 6.26 -1.24
CA CYS A 51 -1.98 5.40 -0.50
C CYS A 51 -1.44 3.97 -0.46
N TRP A 52 -1.63 3.30 0.69
CA TRP A 52 -1.31 1.88 0.87
C TRP A 52 -2.57 1.18 1.36
N ILE A 53 -3.07 0.21 0.59
CA ILE A 53 -4.27 -0.55 0.93
C ILE A 53 -3.84 -1.91 1.46
N VAL A 54 -4.26 -2.23 2.69
CA VAL A 54 -3.85 -3.43 3.41
C VAL A 54 -5.06 -4.14 4.00
N VAL A 55 -4.89 -5.41 4.36
CA VAL A 55 -5.90 -6.17 5.10
C VAL A 55 -5.42 -6.49 6.52
N ASP A 56 -4.17 -6.19 6.85
CA ASP A 56 -3.59 -6.46 8.17
C ASP A 56 -3.97 -5.34 9.14
N LYS A 57 -4.86 -5.64 10.07
CA LYS A 57 -5.36 -4.67 11.04
C LYS A 57 -4.33 -4.30 12.11
N ASN A 58 -3.21 -5.01 12.19
CA ASN A 58 -2.19 -4.73 13.19
C ASN A 58 -1.28 -3.58 12.78
N ILE A 59 -1.22 -3.27 11.48
CA ILE A 59 -0.31 -2.24 10.99
C ILE A 59 -0.50 -0.89 11.67
N PRO A 60 -1.73 -0.37 11.85
CA PRO A 60 -1.92 0.94 12.49
C PRO A 60 -1.40 1.01 13.92
N TYR A 61 -1.27 -0.13 14.59
CA TYR A 61 -0.82 -0.18 15.99
C TYR A 61 0.69 -0.35 16.11
N GLN A 62 1.35 -0.77 15.04
CA GLN A 62 2.78 -1.07 15.05
C GLN A 62 3.63 0.09 14.54
N GLN A 63 3.00 1.03 13.81
CA GLN A 63 3.73 2.11 13.13
C GLN A 63 3.20 3.46 13.58
N ASN A 64 4.08 4.45 13.58
CA ASN A 64 3.69 5.81 13.89
C ASN A 64 3.12 6.47 12.63
N LEU A 65 1.80 6.41 12.48
CA LEU A 65 1.13 6.90 11.28
C LEU A 65 1.12 8.43 11.19
N LEU A 66 1.42 9.12 12.29
CA LEU A 66 1.41 10.59 12.30
C LEU A 66 2.53 11.18 11.42
N ASN A 67 3.59 10.43 11.20
CA ASN A 67 4.74 10.89 10.42
C ASN A 67 4.74 10.41 8.98
N LEU A 68 3.65 9.76 8.54
CA LEU A 68 3.58 9.25 7.17
C LEU A 68 3.06 10.33 6.22
N SER A 69 3.63 10.34 5.02
CA SER A 69 3.23 11.26 3.95
C SER A 69 2.14 10.68 3.05
N PHE A 70 1.55 9.56 3.42
CA PHE A 70 0.54 8.88 2.62
C PHE A 70 -0.53 8.27 3.52
N LEU A 71 -1.66 7.90 2.90
CA LEU A 71 -2.79 7.29 3.60
C LEU A 71 -2.59 5.78 3.71
N VAL A 72 -3.00 5.21 4.84
CA VAL A 72 -3.08 3.76 4.99
C VAL A 72 -4.56 3.39 5.14
N ILE A 73 -5.05 2.57 4.22
CA ILE A 73 -6.45 2.11 4.22
C ILE A 73 -6.45 0.63 4.58
N VAL A 74 -7.16 0.29 5.65
CA VAL A 74 -7.27 -1.09 6.09
C VAL A 74 -8.64 -1.63 5.65
N LEU A 75 -8.62 -2.70 4.88
CA LEU A 75 -9.85 -3.36 4.42
C LEU A 75 -10.31 -4.38 5.46
N ASP A 76 -11.61 -4.43 5.70
CA ASP A 76 -12.20 -5.46 6.56
C ASP A 76 -12.52 -6.72 5.78
#